data_9d96231f8b5141128b041faa9bb45b47
#
_entry.id   9d96231f8b5141128b041faa9bb45b47
#
_cell.length_a   1.000
_cell.length_b   1.000
_cell.length_c   1.000
_cell.angle_alpha   90.00
_cell.angle_beta   90.00
_cell.angle_gamma   90.00
#
_symmetry.space_group_name_H-M   'P 1'
#
loop_
_entity.id
_entity.type
_entity.pdbx_description
1 polymer ?
#
loop_
_entity_poly.entity_id
_entity_poly.type
_entity_poly.pdbx_seq_one_letter_code
_entity_poly.pdbx_strand_id
1 'polypeptide(L)'
;MAGEPQDDCLFCKIVAGQIPATIVRETENTVAFQDINPQAPTHVLIIPRVHYRDIATLAAAEPAITADLLREAGEVATLEKLESYRVVFNTGSGAGQTVWHAHAHVLGGRGLQWPPG
;
A
#
# COMPACT_ATOMS: atom_id res chain seq x y z
N MET A 1 -10.11 18.94 -3.22
CA MET A 1 -10.80 17.97 -4.10
C MET A 1 -10.26 16.59 -3.89
N ALA A 2 -11.07 15.58 -4.20
CA ALA A 2 -10.63 14.19 -4.10
C ALA A 2 -9.41 13.95 -5.02
N GLY A 3 -8.47 13.15 -4.56
CA GLY A 3 -7.24 12.83 -5.30
C GLY A 3 -6.10 13.80 -5.09
N GLU A 4 -6.35 14.99 -4.56
CA GLU A 4 -5.31 15.98 -4.34
C GLU A 4 -4.49 15.65 -3.09
N PRO A 5 -3.17 15.96 -3.08
CA PRO A 5 -2.33 15.77 -1.91
C PRO A 5 -2.85 16.51 -0.68
N GLN A 6 -2.65 15.90 0.48
CA GLN A 6 -2.99 16.49 1.77
C GLN A 6 -1.69 16.78 2.54
N ASP A 7 -1.57 17.99 3.08
CA ASP A 7 -0.34 18.43 3.76
C ASP A 7 -0.02 17.61 5.01
N ASP A 8 -1.04 17.08 5.67
CA ASP A 8 -0.90 16.30 6.90
C ASP A 8 -0.87 14.79 6.65
N CYS A 9 -0.84 14.36 5.38
CA CYS A 9 -0.80 12.94 5.04
C CYS A 9 0.64 12.46 4.91
N LEU A 10 1.02 11.49 5.75
CA LEU A 10 2.34 10.87 5.71
C LEU A 10 2.68 10.31 4.32
N PHE A 11 1.73 9.62 3.69
CA PHE A 11 1.97 8.99 2.39
C PHE A 11 2.01 9.99 1.24
N CYS A 12 1.23 11.07 1.33
CA CYS A 12 1.38 12.19 0.37
C CYS A 12 2.78 12.79 0.44
N LYS A 13 3.35 12.89 1.64
CA LYS A 13 4.72 13.39 1.84
C LYS A 13 5.76 12.42 1.24
N ILE A 14 5.53 11.11 1.34
CA ILE A 14 6.41 10.12 0.71
C ILE A 14 6.33 10.25 -0.82
N VAL A 15 5.13 10.36 -1.38
CA VAL A 15 4.94 10.55 -2.83
C VAL A 15 5.67 11.80 -3.31
N ALA A 16 5.61 12.88 -2.54
CA ALA A 16 6.24 14.15 -2.88
C ALA A 16 7.77 14.16 -2.63
N GLY A 17 8.32 13.10 -2.04
CA GLY A 17 9.74 13.04 -1.70
C GLY A 17 10.14 13.92 -0.52
N GLN A 18 9.17 14.37 0.29
CA GLN A 18 9.42 15.26 1.43
C GLN A 18 9.94 14.52 2.65
N ILE A 19 9.65 13.23 2.75
CA ILE A 19 10.18 12.36 3.81
C ILE A 19 10.76 11.11 3.18
N PRO A 20 11.83 10.53 3.77
CA PRO A 20 12.47 9.35 3.19
C PRO A 20 11.63 8.10 3.35
N ALA A 21 11.78 7.17 2.39
CA ALA A 21 11.23 5.84 2.45
C ALA A 21 12.16 4.91 1.67
N THR A 22 12.19 3.64 2.04
CA THR A 22 12.95 2.64 1.29
C THR A 22 12.11 2.16 0.12
N ILE A 23 12.29 2.79 -1.03
CA ILE A 23 11.49 2.52 -2.22
C ILE A 23 11.88 1.19 -2.81
N VAL A 24 10.89 0.34 -3.08
CA VAL A 24 11.04 -0.96 -3.72
C VAL A 24 10.76 -0.83 -5.21
N ARG A 25 9.73 -0.07 -5.57
CA ARG A 25 9.29 0.06 -6.96
C ARG A 25 8.42 1.31 -7.11
N GLU A 26 8.55 1.98 -8.24
CA GLU A 26 7.71 3.13 -8.58
C GLU A 26 7.13 2.94 -9.97
N THR A 27 5.88 3.38 -10.15
CA THR A 27 5.23 3.44 -11.44
C THR A 27 4.60 4.83 -11.62
N GLU A 28 3.96 5.04 -12.77
CA GLU A 28 3.25 6.29 -13.04
C GLU A 28 2.19 6.59 -11.98
N ASN A 29 1.51 5.56 -11.46
CA ASN A 29 0.38 5.72 -10.56
C ASN A 29 0.63 5.24 -9.14
N THR A 30 1.73 4.55 -8.86
CA THR A 30 1.95 3.89 -7.57
C THR A 30 3.38 4.06 -7.07
N VAL A 31 3.53 3.94 -5.75
CA VAL A 31 4.82 3.83 -5.08
C VAL A 31 4.76 2.66 -4.12
N ALA A 32 5.75 1.79 -4.20
CA ALA A 32 5.91 0.67 -3.26
C ALA A 32 7.16 0.90 -2.41
N PHE A 33 7.02 0.76 -1.09
CA PHE A 33 8.13 0.98 -0.16
C PHE A 33 8.01 0.05 1.05
N GLN A 34 9.13 -0.18 1.71
CA GLN A 34 9.17 -1.09 2.87
C GLN A 34 8.50 -0.44 4.07
N ASP A 35 7.68 -1.25 4.80
CA ASP A 35 7.13 -0.80 6.07
C ASP A 35 8.26 -0.68 7.10
N ILE A 36 8.28 0.42 7.85
CA ILE A 36 9.31 0.66 8.87
C ILE A 36 9.13 -0.20 10.11
N ASN A 37 7.96 -0.81 10.26
CA ASN A 37 7.65 -1.74 11.37
C ASN A 37 7.13 -3.05 10.77
N PRO A 38 7.99 -3.82 10.10
CA PRO A 38 7.55 -4.98 9.33
C PRO A 38 6.96 -6.07 10.23
N GLN A 39 5.85 -6.64 9.77
CA GLN A 39 5.15 -7.74 10.45
C GLN A 39 5.45 -9.09 9.81
N ALA A 40 6.30 -9.11 8.81
CA ALA A 40 6.77 -10.30 8.12
C ALA A 40 8.14 -9.99 7.50
N PRO A 41 8.94 -11.01 7.12
CA PRO A 41 10.23 -10.79 6.44
C PRO A 41 10.10 -9.91 5.20
N THR A 42 9.01 -10.07 4.44
CA THR A 42 8.62 -9.11 3.41
C THR A 42 7.35 -8.42 3.88
N HIS A 43 7.42 -7.11 4.05
CA HIS A 43 6.25 -6.28 4.35
C HIS A 43 6.40 -4.97 3.58
N VAL A 44 5.76 -4.91 2.42
CA VAL A 44 5.84 -3.79 1.49
C VAL A 44 4.49 -3.11 1.42
N LEU A 45 4.47 -1.79 1.50
CA LEU A 45 3.28 -0.98 1.28
C LEU A 45 3.24 -0.51 -0.15
N ILE A 46 2.07 -0.56 -0.77
CA ILE A 46 1.86 0.00 -2.10
C ILE A 46 0.77 1.05 -2.00
N ILE A 47 1.10 2.26 -2.41
CA ILE A 47 0.19 3.40 -2.32
C ILE A 47 -0.06 3.99 -3.71
N PRO A 48 -1.26 4.53 -3.96
CA PRO A 48 -1.48 5.35 -5.14
C PRO A 48 -0.83 6.73 -4.91
N ARG A 49 -0.41 7.37 -5.99
CA ARG A 49 0.12 8.74 -5.90
C ARG A 49 -0.98 9.74 -5.58
N VAL A 50 -2.22 9.44 -5.99
CA VAL A 50 -3.39 10.27 -5.67
C VAL A 50 -3.87 9.97 -4.25
N HIS A 51 -4.42 10.97 -3.59
CA HIS A 51 -4.90 10.83 -2.23
C HIS A 51 -6.37 10.43 -2.20
N TYR A 52 -6.65 9.26 -1.64
CA TYR A 52 -7.99 8.80 -1.26
C TYR A 52 -7.87 8.13 0.09
N ARG A 53 -8.84 8.31 0.96
CA ARG A 53 -8.72 7.90 2.36
C ARG A 53 -8.62 6.40 2.56
N ASP A 54 -9.23 5.60 1.68
CA ASP A 54 -9.27 4.14 1.81
C ASP A 54 -9.47 3.48 0.45
N ILE A 55 -9.38 2.15 0.43
CA ILE A 55 -9.45 1.39 -0.82
C ILE A 55 -10.84 1.48 -1.48
N ALA A 56 -11.91 1.51 -0.70
CA ALA A 56 -13.26 1.59 -1.28
C ALA A 56 -13.48 2.93 -1.99
N THR A 57 -13.01 4.02 -1.39
CA THR A 57 -13.09 5.36 -1.98
C THR A 57 -12.24 5.45 -3.24
N LEU A 58 -11.03 4.89 -3.20
CA LEU A 58 -10.15 4.84 -4.37
C LEU A 58 -10.80 4.04 -5.50
N ALA A 59 -11.34 2.86 -5.19
CA ALA A 59 -11.94 1.98 -6.20
C ALA A 59 -13.15 2.64 -6.88
N ALA A 60 -13.95 3.37 -6.12
CA ALA A 60 -15.12 4.07 -6.67
C ALA A 60 -14.72 5.21 -7.62
N ALA A 61 -13.67 5.95 -7.27
CA ALA A 61 -13.23 7.12 -8.03
C ALA A 61 -12.23 6.78 -9.15
N GLU A 62 -11.33 5.82 -8.90
CA GLU A 62 -10.20 5.52 -9.78
C GLU A 62 -10.03 4.00 -9.94
N PRO A 63 -10.95 3.32 -10.62
CA PRO A 63 -10.87 1.86 -10.77
C PRO A 63 -9.60 1.39 -11.48
N ALA A 64 -9.08 2.14 -12.46
CA ALA A 64 -7.86 1.78 -13.16
C ALA A 64 -6.63 1.85 -12.25
N ILE A 65 -6.55 2.86 -11.38
CA ILE A 65 -5.45 2.98 -10.41
C ILE A 65 -5.56 1.86 -9.36
N THR A 66 -6.77 1.48 -8.98
CA THR A 66 -7.01 0.37 -8.07
C THR A 66 -6.49 -0.94 -8.67
N ALA A 67 -6.76 -1.18 -9.95
CA ALA A 67 -6.23 -2.35 -10.66
C ALA A 67 -4.70 -2.32 -10.69
N ASP A 68 -4.10 -1.13 -10.87
CA ASP A 68 -2.65 -0.98 -10.84
C ASP A 68 -2.07 -1.36 -9.48
N LEU A 69 -2.71 -0.98 -8.37
CA LEU A 69 -2.28 -1.39 -7.02
C LEU A 69 -2.22 -2.90 -6.90
N LEU A 70 -3.26 -3.58 -7.36
CA LEU A 70 -3.32 -5.05 -7.28
C LEU A 70 -2.27 -5.71 -8.16
N ARG A 71 -2.06 -5.18 -9.37
CA ARG A 71 -1.02 -5.67 -10.27
C ARG A 71 0.37 -5.50 -9.64
N GLU A 72 0.61 -4.35 -9.00
CA GLU A 72 1.90 -4.08 -8.36
C GLU A 72 2.15 -4.97 -7.16
N ALA A 73 1.10 -5.43 -6.46
CA ALA A 73 1.26 -6.42 -5.41
C ALA A 73 1.90 -7.71 -5.96
N GLY A 74 1.46 -8.17 -7.11
CA GLY A 74 2.05 -9.32 -7.79
C GLY A 74 3.49 -9.06 -8.25
N GLU A 75 3.77 -7.85 -8.76
CA GLU A 75 5.12 -7.47 -9.17
C GLU A 75 6.09 -7.44 -7.99
N VAL A 76 5.65 -6.88 -6.87
CA VAL A 76 6.46 -6.86 -5.63
C VAL A 76 6.73 -8.29 -5.15
N ALA A 77 5.72 -9.16 -5.17
CA ALA A 77 5.89 -10.55 -4.78
C ALA A 77 6.95 -11.26 -5.64
N THR A 78 6.96 -10.99 -6.94
CA THR A 78 7.96 -11.52 -7.86
C THR A 78 9.36 -10.99 -7.54
N LEU A 79 9.48 -9.68 -7.32
CA LEU A 79 10.76 -9.06 -6.96
C LEU A 79 11.32 -9.62 -5.66
N GLU A 80 10.47 -9.87 -4.67
CA GLU A 80 10.86 -10.38 -3.36
C GLU A 80 10.94 -11.93 -3.34
N LYS A 81 10.71 -12.57 -4.49
CA LYS A 81 10.79 -14.03 -4.65
C LYS A 81 9.86 -14.78 -3.69
N LEU A 82 8.66 -14.25 -3.51
CA LEU A 82 7.66 -14.88 -2.64
C LEU A 82 6.91 -15.98 -3.39
N GLU A 83 6.91 -17.20 -2.84
CA GLU A 83 6.07 -18.30 -3.36
C GLU A 83 4.60 -18.11 -2.94
N SER A 84 4.40 -17.56 -1.76
CA SER A 84 3.08 -17.32 -1.18
C SER A 84 3.09 -15.97 -0.48
N TYR A 85 1.98 -15.25 -0.57
CA TYR A 85 1.88 -13.94 0.08
C TYR A 85 0.42 -13.58 0.31
N ARG A 86 0.21 -12.58 1.14
CA ARG A 86 -1.12 -12.05 1.43
C ARG A 86 -1.13 -10.57 1.14
N VAL A 87 -2.22 -10.10 0.56
CA VAL A 87 -2.47 -8.67 0.34
C VAL A 87 -3.59 -8.25 1.26
N VAL A 88 -3.34 -7.21 2.06
CA VAL A 88 -4.29 -6.71 3.05
C VAL A 88 -4.57 -5.24 2.80
N PHE A 89 -5.85 -4.89 2.80
CA PHE A 89 -6.31 -3.49 2.83
C PHE A 89 -7.10 -3.31 4.12
N ASN A 90 -6.63 -2.44 4.99
CA ASN A 90 -7.37 -2.10 6.20
C ASN A 90 -8.23 -0.86 5.93
N THR A 91 -9.50 -0.92 6.28
CA THR A 91 -10.43 0.21 6.16
C THR A 91 -11.03 0.51 7.51
N GLY A 92 -10.78 1.70 8.01
CA GLY A 92 -11.30 2.16 9.30
C GLY A 92 -10.37 1.82 10.46
N SER A 93 -10.47 2.62 11.53
CA SER A 93 -9.60 2.48 12.70
C SER A 93 -9.80 1.13 13.41
N GLY A 94 -11.03 0.61 13.43
CA GLY A 94 -11.34 -0.68 14.04
C GLY A 94 -10.70 -1.86 13.32
N ALA A 95 -10.31 -1.69 12.07
CA ALA A 95 -9.60 -2.70 11.29
C ALA A 95 -8.10 -2.47 11.24
N GLY A 96 -7.60 -1.45 11.95
CA GLY A 96 -6.16 -1.18 12.04
C GLY A 96 -5.64 -0.14 11.05
N GLN A 97 -6.52 0.59 10.36
CA GLN A 97 -6.06 1.67 9.50
C GLN A 97 -5.62 2.86 10.37
N THR A 98 -4.37 3.27 10.22
CA THR A 98 -3.80 4.41 10.96
C THR A 98 -3.36 5.54 10.06
N VAL A 99 -3.14 5.29 8.77
CA VAL A 99 -2.82 6.31 7.77
C VAL A 99 -4.00 6.40 6.80
N TRP A 100 -4.57 7.60 6.68
CA TRP A 100 -5.79 7.84 5.91
C TRP A 100 -5.46 8.20 4.46
N HIS A 101 -4.79 7.26 3.82
CA HIS A 101 -4.40 7.25 2.42
C HIS A 101 -4.41 5.77 2.01
N ALA A 102 -5.21 5.40 1.03
CA ALA A 102 -5.38 4.01 0.62
C ALA A 102 -4.02 3.33 0.41
N HIS A 103 -3.87 2.15 0.96
CA HIS A 103 -2.62 1.39 0.79
C HIS A 103 -2.85 -0.11 0.95
N ALA A 104 -2.09 -0.87 0.17
CA ALA A 104 -2.02 -2.31 0.26
C ALA A 104 -0.82 -2.72 1.12
N HIS A 105 -0.99 -3.73 1.96
CA HIS A 105 0.12 -4.42 2.61
C HIS A 105 0.39 -5.71 1.86
N VAL A 106 1.61 -5.92 1.41
CA VAL A 106 2.07 -7.19 0.84
C VAL A 106 2.92 -7.87 1.89
N LEU A 107 2.46 -9.01 2.39
CA LEU A 107 3.09 -9.74 3.48
C LEU A 107 3.52 -11.11 3.00
N GLY A 108 4.76 -11.50 3.25
CA GLY A 108 5.27 -12.81 2.87
C GLY A 108 6.58 -13.16 3.55
N GLY A 109 7.08 -14.34 3.25
CA GLY A 109 8.33 -14.83 3.82
C GLY A 109 8.17 -15.59 5.14
N ARG A 110 6.93 -15.81 5.58
CA ARG A 110 6.58 -16.64 6.73
C ARG A 110 5.19 -17.24 6.55
N GLY A 111 4.85 -18.22 7.37
CA GLY A 111 3.48 -18.73 7.41
C GLY A 111 2.49 -17.66 7.87
N LEU A 112 1.36 -17.57 7.20
CA LEU A 112 0.30 -16.64 7.50
C LEU A 112 -0.94 -17.45 7.87
N GLN A 113 -1.49 -17.19 9.05
CA GLN A 113 -2.52 -18.01 9.65
C GLN A 113 -3.92 -17.65 9.17
N TRP A 114 -4.84 -18.56 9.38
CA TRP A 114 -6.25 -18.33 9.22
C TRP A 114 -6.98 -18.73 10.53
N PRO A 115 -7.84 -17.88 11.11
CA PRO A 115 -8.31 -16.59 10.60
C PRO A 115 -7.22 -15.51 10.53
N PRO A 116 -7.42 -14.49 9.65
CA PRO A 116 -6.35 -13.52 9.34
C PRO A 116 -6.10 -12.45 10.41
N GLY A 117 -6.93 -12.39 11.41
CA GLY A 117 -6.75 -11.38 12.45
C GLY A 117 -7.24 -11.79 13.81
#